data_210acfee7751d26351e3d9f06be0fbbd
#
_entry.id   210acfee7751d26351e3d9f06be0fbbd
#
_cell.length_a   1.000
_cell.length_b   1.000
_cell.length_c   1.000
_cell.angle_alpha   90.00
_cell.angle_beta   90.00
_cell.angle_gamma   90.00
#
_symmetry.space_group_name_H-M   'P 1'
#
loop_
_entity.id
_entity.type
_entity.pdbx_description
1 polymer ?
#
loop_
_entity_poly.entity_id
_entity_poly.type
_entity_poly.pdbx_seq_one_letter_code
_entity_poly.pdbx_strand_id
1 'polypeptide(L)'
;SNAFMTYGLADVMLLRKMLEESQANELYKRVENQKLEKLVGFCESARCRRQVLLEYFGETAQPCGNCDTCMNPVETYDGTIQAQKFLSTVVRTNQRFGAGHLIDILLGKSTPRVSELNHHTLTTFGIGQEMNEKQWRGVVRQ
;
A
#
# COMPACT_ATOMS: atom_id res chain seq x y z
N SER A 1 11.99 -12.30 -25.84
CA SER A 1 10.54 -12.38 -25.60
C SER A 1 10.12 -11.30 -24.62
N ASN A 2 8.97 -10.68 -24.84
CA ASN A 2 8.40 -9.66 -23.96
C ASN A 2 7.28 -10.31 -23.13
N ALA A 3 7.28 -10.06 -21.82
CA ALA A 3 6.18 -10.41 -20.93
C ALA A 3 5.38 -9.14 -20.62
N PHE A 4 4.07 -9.21 -20.74
CA PHE A 4 3.17 -8.08 -20.51
C PHE A 4 2.01 -8.53 -19.63
N MET A 5 1.67 -7.73 -18.64
CA MET A 5 0.55 -7.97 -17.74
C MET A 5 -0.25 -6.69 -17.54
N THR A 6 -1.57 -6.81 -17.64
CA THR A 6 -2.50 -5.75 -17.24
C THR A 6 -3.27 -6.19 -15.98
N TYR A 7 -3.55 -5.26 -15.10
CA TYR A 7 -4.36 -5.50 -13.93
C TYR A 7 -5.11 -4.21 -13.53
N GLY A 8 -6.18 -4.36 -12.80
CA GLY A 8 -6.92 -3.26 -12.20
C GLY A 8 -7.29 -3.53 -10.74
N LEU A 9 -7.71 -2.51 -10.03
CA LEU A 9 -8.14 -2.66 -8.63
C LEU A 9 -9.31 -3.65 -8.50
N ALA A 10 -10.19 -3.70 -9.50
CA ALA A 10 -11.32 -4.63 -9.53
C ALA A 10 -10.85 -6.10 -9.55
N ASP A 11 -9.77 -6.40 -10.28
CA ASP A 11 -9.19 -7.75 -10.34
C ASP A 11 -8.63 -8.16 -8.98
N VAL A 12 -7.93 -7.25 -8.31
CA VAL A 12 -7.40 -7.48 -6.96
C VAL A 12 -8.53 -7.73 -5.95
N MET A 13 -9.60 -6.93 -6.02
CA MET A 13 -10.77 -7.10 -5.15
C MET A 13 -11.48 -8.43 -5.39
N LEU A 14 -11.62 -8.82 -6.67
CA LEU A 14 -12.23 -10.11 -7.05
C LEU A 14 -11.41 -11.29 -6.50
N LEU A 15 -10.09 -11.27 -6.68
CA LEU A 15 -9.21 -12.31 -6.16
C LEU A 15 -9.27 -12.42 -4.64
N ARG A 16 -9.28 -11.31 -3.91
CA ARG A 16 -9.45 -11.31 -2.45
C ARG A 16 -10.78 -11.93 -2.05
N LYS A 17 -11.88 -11.55 -2.70
CA LYS A 17 -13.21 -12.12 -2.44
C LYS A 17 -13.21 -13.63 -2.69
N MET A 18 -12.64 -14.11 -3.79
CA MET A 18 -12.53 -15.54 -4.06
C MET A 18 -11.73 -16.30 -2.99
N LEU A 19 -10.66 -15.69 -2.47
CA LEU A 19 -9.89 -16.28 -1.37
C LEU A 19 -10.70 -16.34 -0.07
N GLU A 20 -11.42 -15.28 0.27
CA GLU A 20 -12.28 -15.22 1.46
C GLU A 20 -13.40 -16.28 1.40
N GLU A 21 -14.06 -16.44 0.26
CA GLU A 21 -15.15 -17.38 0.02
C GLU A 21 -14.66 -18.84 -0.14
N SER A 22 -13.35 -19.07 -0.29
CA SER A 22 -12.79 -20.42 -0.45
C SER A 22 -12.96 -21.26 0.82
N GLN A 23 -13.06 -22.58 0.65
CA GLN A 23 -13.11 -23.56 1.75
C GLN A 23 -11.74 -23.83 2.39
N ALA A 24 -10.71 -23.10 2.02
CA ALA A 24 -9.37 -23.27 2.54
C ALA A 24 -9.26 -22.82 4.01
N ASN A 25 -8.30 -23.39 4.73
CA ASN A 25 -8.03 -22.97 6.10
C ASN A 25 -7.47 -21.54 6.15
N GLU A 26 -7.58 -20.90 7.31
CA GLU A 26 -7.17 -19.48 7.50
C GLU A 26 -5.67 -19.24 7.25
N LEU A 27 -4.82 -20.23 7.54
CA LEU A 27 -3.40 -20.12 7.26
C LEU A 27 -3.12 -20.02 5.76
N TYR A 28 -3.78 -20.87 4.97
CA TYR A 28 -3.68 -20.84 3.52
C TYR A 28 -4.19 -19.52 2.94
N LYS A 29 -5.38 -19.05 3.38
CA LYS A 29 -5.93 -17.76 2.95
C LYS A 29 -4.98 -16.61 3.25
N ARG A 30 -4.36 -16.62 4.42
CA ARG A 30 -3.36 -15.61 4.82
C ARG A 30 -2.15 -15.62 3.89
N VAL A 31 -1.61 -16.80 3.59
CA VAL A 31 -0.45 -16.95 2.70
C VAL A 31 -0.78 -16.46 1.29
N GLU A 32 -1.92 -16.86 0.75
CA GLU A 32 -2.34 -16.44 -0.59
C GLU A 32 -2.61 -14.92 -0.67
N ASN A 33 -3.20 -14.32 0.36
CA ASN A 33 -3.33 -12.87 0.43
C ASN A 33 -1.97 -12.17 0.47
N GLN A 34 -0.99 -12.71 1.21
CA GLN A 34 0.38 -12.16 1.21
C GLN A 34 1.04 -12.25 -0.18
N LYS A 35 0.85 -13.34 -0.90
CA LYS A 35 1.35 -13.49 -2.28
C LYS A 35 0.69 -12.46 -3.22
N LEU A 36 -0.62 -12.28 -3.10
CA LEU A 36 -1.34 -11.27 -3.89
C LEU A 36 -0.82 -9.85 -3.59
N GLU A 37 -0.60 -9.51 -2.32
CA GLU A 37 0.00 -8.21 -1.94
C GLU A 37 1.41 -8.04 -2.54
N LYS A 38 2.23 -9.08 -2.54
CA LYS A 38 3.57 -9.04 -3.14
C LYS A 38 3.50 -8.86 -4.66
N LEU A 39 2.55 -9.50 -5.33
CA LEU A 39 2.32 -9.32 -6.76
C LEU A 39 1.88 -7.88 -7.09
N VAL A 40 0.94 -7.33 -6.34
CA VAL A 40 0.51 -5.93 -6.49
C VAL A 40 1.69 -4.98 -6.25
N GLY A 41 2.46 -5.20 -5.19
CA GLY A 41 3.66 -4.41 -4.89
C GLY A 41 4.71 -4.50 -6.02
N PHE A 42 4.89 -5.67 -6.63
CA PHE A 42 5.74 -5.82 -7.82
C PHE A 42 5.24 -4.97 -8.99
N CYS A 43 3.94 -4.97 -9.25
CA CYS A 43 3.35 -4.20 -10.35
C CYS A 43 3.43 -2.68 -10.12
N GLU A 44 3.28 -2.22 -8.88
CA GLU A 44 3.28 -0.80 -8.51
C GLU A 44 4.69 -0.24 -8.22
N SER A 45 5.70 -1.09 -8.11
CA SER A 45 7.07 -0.66 -7.81
C SER A 45 7.68 0.20 -8.93
N ALA A 46 8.35 1.29 -8.55
CA ALA A 46 9.18 2.08 -9.46
C ALA A 46 10.58 1.49 -9.67
N ARG A 47 10.94 0.43 -8.92
CA ARG A 47 12.25 -0.24 -8.99
C ARG A 47 12.32 -1.21 -10.18
N CYS A 48 13.51 -1.62 -10.52
CA CYS A 48 13.73 -2.63 -11.56
C CYS A 48 12.93 -3.91 -11.32
N ARG A 49 12.12 -4.34 -12.29
CA ARG A 49 11.26 -5.53 -12.18
C ARG A 49 12.03 -6.78 -11.82
N ARG A 50 13.21 -6.97 -12.43
CA ARG A 50 14.07 -8.14 -12.15
C ARG A 50 14.61 -8.10 -10.71
N GLN A 51 15.01 -6.94 -10.22
CA GLN A 51 15.47 -6.83 -8.83
C GLN A 51 14.36 -7.20 -7.84
N VAL A 52 13.17 -6.61 -8.00
CA VAL A 52 12.03 -6.88 -7.12
C VAL A 52 11.64 -8.36 -7.14
N LEU A 53 11.67 -8.99 -8.32
CA LEU A 53 11.36 -10.41 -8.47
C LEU A 53 12.41 -11.30 -7.80
N LEU A 54 13.68 -11.04 -8.00
CA LEU A 54 14.76 -11.85 -7.43
C LEU A 54 14.87 -11.67 -5.92
N GLU A 55 14.67 -10.46 -5.41
CA GLU A 55 14.59 -10.20 -3.97
C GLU A 55 13.44 -10.98 -3.30
N TYR A 56 12.31 -11.16 -3.98
CA TYR A 56 11.22 -11.99 -3.46
C TYR A 56 11.66 -13.45 -3.21
N PHE A 57 12.61 -13.95 -4.03
CA PHE A 57 13.20 -15.28 -3.87
C PHE A 57 14.50 -15.29 -3.03
N GLY A 58 14.85 -14.17 -2.41
CA GLY A 58 16.04 -14.06 -1.55
C GLY A 58 17.34 -13.81 -2.31
N GLU A 59 17.27 -13.44 -3.59
CA GLU A 59 18.45 -13.14 -4.40
C GLU A 59 18.65 -11.62 -4.53
N THR A 60 19.89 -11.17 -4.55
CA THR A 60 20.25 -9.78 -4.85
C THR A 60 20.67 -9.65 -6.31
N ALA A 61 20.23 -8.58 -6.97
CA ALA A 61 20.54 -8.32 -8.36
C ALA A 61 20.78 -6.84 -8.63
N GLN A 62 21.56 -6.57 -9.67
CA GLN A 62 21.68 -5.21 -10.23
C GLN A 62 20.50 -4.90 -11.16
N PRO A 63 20.19 -3.62 -11.43
CA PRO A 63 19.18 -3.24 -12.40
C PRO A 63 19.42 -3.89 -13.76
N CYS A 64 18.37 -4.42 -14.38
CA CYS A 64 18.52 -5.20 -15.61
C CYS A 64 18.73 -4.38 -16.89
N GLY A 65 18.44 -3.07 -16.86
CA GLY A 65 18.59 -2.15 -17.99
C GLY A 65 17.57 -2.35 -19.13
N ASN A 66 16.66 -3.32 -19.04
CA ASN A 66 15.77 -3.70 -20.15
C ASN A 66 14.30 -3.94 -19.77
N CYS A 67 13.90 -3.71 -18.52
CA CYS A 67 12.48 -3.71 -18.14
C CYS A 67 11.88 -2.31 -18.31
N ASP A 68 10.54 -2.23 -18.20
CA ASP A 68 9.78 -0.98 -18.33
C ASP A 68 10.32 0.14 -17.43
N THR A 69 10.54 -0.14 -16.15
CA THR A 69 11.03 0.84 -15.18
C THR A 69 12.51 1.21 -15.34
N CYS A 70 13.32 0.36 -15.96
CA CYS A 70 14.71 0.70 -16.30
C CYS A 70 14.79 1.54 -17.57
N MET A 71 13.95 1.26 -18.57
CA MET A 71 13.93 1.97 -19.84
C MET A 71 13.20 3.32 -19.74
N ASN A 72 12.15 3.37 -18.92
CA ASN A 72 11.35 4.58 -18.67
C ASN A 72 11.21 4.76 -17.15
N PRO A 73 12.23 5.32 -16.49
CA PRO A 73 12.19 5.54 -15.04
C PRO A 73 10.97 6.38 -14.64
N VAL A 74 10.26 5.91 -13.61
CA VAL A 74 9.12 6.64 -13.04
C VAL A 74 9.66 7.74 -12.14
N GLU A 75 9.13 8.96 -12.29
CA GLU A 75 9.45 10.04 -11.35
C GLU A 75 8.98 9.67 -9.96
N THR A 76 9.91 9.71 -9.02
CA THR A 76 9.65 9.46 -7.61
C THR A 76 9.97 10.69 -6.79
N TYR A 77 9.30 10.86 -5.66
CA TYR A 77 9.60 11.92 -4.70
C TYR A 77 9.93 11.31 -3.34
N ASP A 78 10.63 12.06 -2.51
CA ASP A 78 10.90 11.66 -1.13
C ASP A 78 9.61 11.75 -0.30
N GLY A 79 9.05 10.61 0.00
CA GLY A 79 7.81 10.44 0.80
C GLY A 79 8.07 10.30 2.31
N THR A 80 9.29 10.57 2.80
CA THR A 80 9.66 10.35 4.21
C THR A 80 8.74 11.08 5.18
N ILE A 81 8.42 12.35 4.92
CA ILE A 81 7.54 13.15 5.77
C ILE A 81 6.11 12.57 5.80
N GLN A 82 5.59 12.15 4.65
CA GLN A 82 4.27 11.54 4.55
C GLN A 82 4.23 10.20 5.31
N ALA A 83 5.24 9.38 5.13
CA ALA A 83 5.37 8.12 5.86
C ALA A 83 5.43 8.36 7.38
N GLN A 84 6.20 9.34 7.84
CA GLN A 84 6.27 9.71 9.26
C GLN A 84 4.92 10.18 9.80
N LYS A 85 4.17 11.04 9.09
CA LYS A 85 2.83 11.48 9.47
C LYS A 85 1.88 10.28 9.61
N PHE A 86 1.89 9.38 8.64
CA PHE A 86 1.04 8.19 8.66
C PHE A 86 1.40 7.25 9.83
N LEU A 87 2.67 6.90 9.98
CA LEU A 87 3.13 6.02 11.06
C LEU A 87 2.89 6.63 12.45
N SER A 88 3.08 7.94 12.60
CA SER A 88 2.71 8.66 13.83
C SER A 88 1.22 8.51 14.17
N THR A 89 0.35 8.55 13.16
CA THR A 89 -1.10 8.36 13.36
C THR A 89 -1.41 6.91 13.73
N VAL A 90 -0.73 5.93 13.11
CA VAL A 90 -0.82 4.50 13.49
C VAL A 90 -0.51 4.29 14.97
N VAL A 91 0.63 4.83 15.45
CA VAL A 91 1.05 4.71 16.85
C VAL A 91 0.06 5.36 17.80
N ARG A 92 -0.39 6.59 17.50
CA ARG A 92 -1.33 7.35 18.35
C ARG A 92 -2.73 6.75 18.42
N THR A 93 -3.09 5.89 17.48
CA THR A 93 -4.35 5.14 17.47
C THR A 93 -4.17 3.70 17.96
N ASN A 94 -3.07 3.40 18.67
CA ASN A 94 -2.74 2.08 19.23
C ASN A 94 -2.71 0.95 18.19
N GLN A 95 -2.40 1.25 16.92
CA GLN A 95 -2.25 0.27 15.82
C GLN A 95 -3.51 -0.59 15.58
N ARG A 96 -4.72 -0.06 15.87
CA ARG A 96 -5.99 -0.80 15.82
C ARG A 96 -6.87 -0.50 14.63
N PHE A 97 -6.48 0.47 13.80
CA PHE A 97 -7.35 0.99 12.73
C PHE A 97 -6.77 0.74 11.36
N GLY A 98 -7.66 0.46 10.41
CA GLY A 98 -7.29 0.33 9.00
C GLY A 98 -6.94 1.67 8.35
N ALA A 99 -6.23 1.60 7.23
CA ALA A 99 -5.72 2.75 6.50
C ALA A 99 -6.76 3.84 6.22
N GLY A 100 -8.00 3.47 5.88
CA GLY A 100 -9.07 4.44 5.60
C GLY A 100 -9.34 5.39 6.77
N HIS A 101 -9.49 4.84 7.99
CA HIS A 101 -9.72 5.63 9.19
C HIS A 101 -8.51 6.53 9.54
N LEU A 102 -7.30 6.01 9.36
CA LEU A 102 -6.07 6.78 9.60
C LEU A 102 -5.92 7.94 8.60
N ILE A 103 -6.30 7.71 7.36
CA ILE A 103 -6.33 8.75 6.32
C ILE A 103 -7.38 9.81 6.64
N ASP A 104 -8.57 9.43 7.14
CA ASP A 104 -9.59 10.39 7.56
C ASP A 104 -9.08 11.31 8.69
N ILE A 105 -8.33 10.77 9.67
CA ILE A 105 -7.66 11.55 10.72
C ILE A 105 -6.64 12.52 10.09
N LEU A 106 -5.76 12.04 9.23
CA LEU A 106 -4.75 12.88 8.56
C LEU A 106 -5.37 14.03 7.75
N LEU A 107 -6.49 13.76 7.08
CA LEU A 107 -7.22 14.76 6.31
C LEU A 107 -8.07 15.70 7.18
N GLY A 108 -8.17 15.45 8.48
CA GLY A 108 -9.00 16.26 9.38
C GLY A 108 -10.50 16.08 9.15
N LYS A 109 -10.93 14.90 8.65
CA LYS A 109 -12.33 14.60 8.44
C LYS A 109 -13.02 14.23 9.76
N SER A 110 -14.02 15.02 10.16
CA SER A 110 -14.85 14.76 11.34
C SER A 110 -15.92 13.71 11.01
N THR A 111 -15.52 12.46 10.73
CA THR A 111 -16.46 11.37 10.57
C THR A 111 -17.07 10.97 11.92
N PRO A 112 -18.28 10.35 11.97
CA PRO A 112 -18.86 9.86 13.22
C PRO A 112 -17.89 9.02 14.04
N ARG A 113 -17.17 8.12 13.38
CA ARG A 113 -16.18 7.24 14.03
C ARG A 113 -14.96 7.99 14.58
N VAL A 114 -14.49 9.04 13.90
CA VAL A 114 -13.40 9.91 14.40
C VAL A 114 -13.85 10.67 15.64
N SER A 115 -15.09 11.16 15.66
CA SER A 115 -15.66 11.90 16.77
C SER A 115 -15.94 11.02 17.99
N GLU A 116 -16.55 9.86 17.81
CA GLU A 116 -16.85 8.88 18.86
C GLU A 116 -15.59 8.39 19.59
N LEU A 117 -14.49 8.23 18.85
CA LEU A 117 -13.20 7.79 19.40
C LEU A 117 -12.32 8.95 19.89
N ASN A 118 -12.82 10.19 19.83
CA ASN A 118 -12.08 11.41 20.16
C ASN A 118 -10.78 11.59 19.37
N HIS A 119 -10.66 10.99 18.18
CA HIS A 119 -9.46 11.09 17.35
C HIS A 119 -9.27 12.47 16.71
N HIS A 120 -10.28 13.33 16.73
CA HIS A 120 -10.17 14.75 16.36
C HIS A 120 -9.28 15.56 17.30
N THR A 121 -8.99 15.04 18.51
CA THR A 121 -8.07 15.67 19.48
C THR A 121 -6.61 15.28 19.30
N LEU A 122 -6.32 14.30 18.43
CA LEU A 122 -4.96 13.87 18.19
C LEU A 122 -4.13 14.96 17.51
N THR A 123 -2.86 15.06 17.88
CA THR A 123 -1.93 16.01 17.24
C THR A 123 -1.69 15.71 15.76
N THR A 124 -2.11 14.54 15.30
CA THR A 124 -2.04 14.12 13.88
C THR A 124 -3.35 14.39 13.13
N PHE A 125 -4.36 14.97 13.77
CA PHE A 125 -5.60 15.32 13.09
C PHE A 125 -5.39 16.52 12.16
N GLY A 126 -5.65 16.35 10.88
CA GLY A 126 -5.55 17.39 9.86
C GLY A 126 -4.13 17.76 9.40
N ILE A 127 -3.08 17.05 9.86
CA ILE A 127 -1.71 17.37 9.46
C ILE A 127 -1.34 16.89 8.05
N GLY A 128 -2.22 16.15 7.39
CA GLY A 128 -2.01 15.57 6.06
C GLY A 128 -2.88 16.19 4.96
N GLN A 129 -3.40 17.40 5.16
CA GLN A 129 -4.29 18.06 4.20
C GLN A 129 -3.60 18.50 2.90
N GLU A 130 -2.27 18.48 2.84
CA GLU A 130 -1.49 18.74 1.62
C GLU A 130 -1.69 17.68 0.53
N MET A 131 -2.23 16.51 0.88
CA MET A 131 -2.52 15.41 -0.04
C MET A 131 -4.01 15.04 0.01
N ASN A 132 -4.54 14.58 -1.12
CA ASN A 132 -5.89 14.02 -1.16
C ASN A 132 -5.90 12.54 -0.72
N GLU A 133 -7.10 11.98 -0.54
CA GLU A 133 -7.28 10.59 -0.10
C GLU A 133 -6.61 9.57 -1.04
N LYS A 134 -6.68 9.79 -2.36
CA LYS A 134 -6.07 8.90 -3.35
C LYS A 134 -4.55 8.89 -3.23
N GLN A 135 -3.95 10.05 -3.01
CA GLN A 135 -2.51 10.19 -2.81
C GLN A 135 -2.07 9.51 -1.50
N TRP A 136 -2.80 9.70 -0.39
CA TRP A 136 -2.55 9.01 0.87
C TRP A 136 -2.64 7.49 0.74
N ARG A 137 -3.62 6.97 -0.01
CA ARG A 137 -3.71 5.54 -0.32
C ARG A 137 -2.50 5.04 -1.12
N GLY A 138 -1.92 5.89 -1.96
CA GLY A 138 -0.65 5.62 -2.64
C GLY A 138 0.51 5.48 -1.67
N VAL A 139 0.68 6.43 -0.74
CA VAL A 139 1.75 6.41 0.29
C VAL A 139 1.66 5.16 1.17
N VAL A 140 0.45 4.76 1.55
CA VAL A 140 0.23 3.58 2.42
C VAL A 140 0.58 2.25 1.75
N ARG A 141 0.58 2.20 0.41
CA ARG A 141 0.90 0.99 -0.36
C ARG A 141 2.38 0.83 -0.70
N GLN A 142 3.15 1.88 -0.57
CA GLN A 142 4.61 1.87 -0.80
C GLN A 142 5.35 1.39 0.45
#